data_6dd2ddaa719a6a2d2faa331c21452b70
#
_entry.id   6dd2ddaa719a6a2d2faa331c21452b70
#
_cell.length_a   1.000
_cell.length_b   1.000
_cell.length_c   1.000
_cell.angle_alpha   90.00
_cell.angle_beta   90.00
_cell.angle_gamma   90.00
#
_symmetry.space_group_name_H-M   'P 1'
#
loop_
_entity.id
_entity.type
_entity.pdbx_description
1 polymer ?
#
loop_
_entity_poly.entity_id
_entity_poly.type
_entity_poly.pdbx_seq_one_letter_code
_entity_poly.pdbx_strand_id
1 'polypeptide(L)'
;MSATTAAALTDDLEAMGCRLAAWLACRGGSSASSASAGLCTLQPATGGFSNQTWVGTWQPPDAEVVPIVLRLQSATPTVFPDPSIDRQVRVMQALAGTAVPVPRLLGREEGADVLGAPFVVMQRVPGRVPQENPLYHLEGWFHELDTAAQRRHWFSGIDTLAAIARVDWQACGLNFLAPPPGVSVLEQQFHTWTRMLQWVEAGARPYPHLHTALAWLRQHAPPPGPVTLSWGDAKLGNCVFDAQGRVAAALDWEQATLAHPLDDLAWWLMLDECLSDGYGVPRLDGLPTRQETVAHWERASGLRADDLPFYEVFAAWRMALIMARIGTLFTQRGWVDAQAQMDVCNGAATLLSRHAQRLGF
;
A
#
# COMPACT_ATOMS: atom_id res chain seq x y z
N MET A 1 28.95 6.73 8.32
CA MET A 1 29.39 6.11 7.04
C MET A 1 30.73 6.71 6.65
N SER A 2 31.73 5.90 6.25
CA SER A 2 33.03 6.43 5.81
C SER A 2 32.91 7.08 4.41
N ALA A 3 33.79 8.04 4.09
CA ALA A 3 33.82 8.70 2.78
C ALA A 3 33.97 7.71 1.60
N THR A 4 34.64 6.61 1.81
CA THR A 4 34.82 5.52 0.81
C THR A 4 33.49 4.78 0.53
N THR A 5 32.63 4.59 1.55
CA THR A 5 31.31 3.93 1.40
C THR A 5 30.32 4.87 0.67
N ALA A 6 30.42 6.17 0.89
CA ALA A 6 29.57 7.15 0.22
C ALA A 6 29.93 7.28 -1.28
N ALA A 7 31.22 7.28 -1.62
CA ALA A 7 31.68 7.35 -3.02
C ALA A 7 31.27 6.10 -3.83
N ALA A 8 31.40 4.91 -3.26
CA ALA A 8 30.98 3.66 -3.91
C ALA A 8 29.45 3.60 -4.17
N LEU A 9 28.65 4.10 -3.23
CA LEU A 9 27.19 4.21 -3.39
C LEU A 9 26.81 5.21 -4.50
N THR A 10 27.56 6.29 -4.65
CA THR A 10 27.32 7.30 -5.70
C THR A 10 27.63 6.74 -7.08
N ASP A 11 28.75 6.04 -7.24
CA ASP A 11 29.16 5.39 -8.50
C ASP A 11 28.13 4.31 -8.93
N ASP A 12 27.61 3.53 -7.99
CA ASP A 12 26.55 2.54 -8.25
C ASP A 12 25.25 3.18 -8.70
N LEU A 13 24.88 4.35 -8.13
CA LEU A 13 23.67 5.09 -8.50
C LEU A 13 23.79 5.73 -9.89
N GLU A 14 24.93 6.30 -10.24
CA GLU A 14 25.17 6.85 -11.57
C GLU A 14 25.11 5.75 -12.63
N ALA A 15 25.76 4.60 -12.39
CA ALA A 15 25.70 3.46 -13.28
C ALA A 15 24.27 2.92 -13.45
N MET A 16 23.48 2.86 -12.37
CA MET A 16 22.08 2.49 -12.43
C MET A 16 21.27 3.50 -13.24
N GLY A 17 21.49 4.79 -13.03
CA GLY A 17 20.88 5.88 -13.79
C GLY A 17 21.16 5.79 -15.29
N CYS A 18 22.40 5.53 -15.69
CA CYS A 18 22.77 5.35 -17.10
C CYS A 18 22.06 4.14 -17.75
N ARG A 19 22.03 3.00 -17.07
CA ARG A 19 21.30 1.80 -17.56
C ARG A 19 19.82 2.05 -17.72
N LEU A 20 19.21 2.73 -16.72
CA LEU A 20 17.79 3.08 -16.75
C LEU A 20 17.46 4.06 -17.88
N ALA A 21 18.30 5.08 -18.09
CA ALA A 21 18.12 6.04 -19.18
C ALA A 21 18.16 5.36 -20.55
N ALA A 22 19.14 4.48 -20.77
CA ALA A 22 19.24 3.71 -22.02
C ALA A 22 18.00 2.83 -22.25
N TRP A 23 17.52 2.17 -21.21
CA TRP A 23 16.32 1.32 -21.28
C TRP A 23 15.06 2.14 -21.58
N LEU A 24 14.86 3.31 -20.95
CA LEU A 24 13.73 4.20 -21.22
C LEU A 24 13.75 4.76 -22.65
N ALA A 25 14.92 5.17 -23.14
CA ALA A 25 15.08 5.70 -24.50
C ALA A 25 14.70 4.68 -25.59
N CYS A 26 15.10 3.42 -25.41
CA CYS A 26 14.74 2.33 -26.35
C CYS A 26 13.22 2.11 -26.43
N ARG A 27 12.47 2.32 -25.34
CA ARG A 27 11.00 2.18 -25.32
C ARG A 27 10.26 3.35 -25.93
N GLY A 28 10.88 4.53 -25.97
CA GLY A 28 10.38 5.73 -26.68
C GLY A 28 10.52 5.70 -28.20
N GLY A 29 10.97 4.59 -28.78
CA GLY A 29 11.10 4.42 -30.25
C GLY A 29 12.40 4.96 -30.84
N SER A 30 13.35 5.40 -30.02
CA SER A 30 14.68 5.81 -30.48
C SER A 30 15.65 4.63 -30.38
N SER A 31 16.28 4.26 -31.48
CA SER A 31 17.44 3.35 -31.50
C SER A 31 18.68 4.08 -30.99
N ALA A 32 18.63 4.62 -29.77
CA ALA A 32 19.66 5.46 -29.21
C ALA A 32 20.82 4.60 -28.69
N SER A 33 22.07 4.95 -29.08
CA SER A 33 23.26 4.51 -28.36
C SER A 33 23.21 5.05 -26.93
N SER A 34 23.91 4.43 -25.99
CA SER A 34 23.95 4.87 -24.57
C SER A 34 24.30 6.36 -24.40
N ALA A 35 25.06 6.94 -25.32
CA ALA A 35 25.46 8.35 -25.33
C ALA A 35 24.29 9.32 -25.70
N SER A 36 23.21 8.82 -26.31
CA SER A 36 22.04 9.60 -26.72
C SER A 36 20.79 9.24 -25.91
N ALA A 37 20.91 8.49 -24.84
CA ALA A 37 19.75 7.99 -24.06
C ALA A 37 19.19 9.01 -23.05
N GLY A 38 19.84 10.15 -22.87
CA GLY A 38 19.50 11.11 -21.82
C GLY A 38 20.11 10.75 -20.48
N LEU A 39 19.68 11.43 -19.42
CA LEU A 39 20.20 11.27 -18.07
C LEU A 39 19.07 10.89 -17.10
N CYS A 40 19.29 9.87 -16.29
CA CYS A 40 18.47 9.60 -15.10
C CYS A 40 19.25 9.95 -13.82
N THR A 41 18.61 10.73 -12.95
CA THR A 41 19.07 10.94 -11.58
C THR A 41 18.16 10.15 -10.65
N LEU A 42 18.71 9.46 -9.66
CA LEU A 42 17.95 8.63 -8.71
C LEU A 42 18.45 8.87 -7.30
N GLN A 43 17.50 8.87 -6.37
CA GLN A 43 17.77 8.84 -4.93
C GLN A 43 16.82 7.87 -4.23
N PRO A 44 17.23 7.18 -3.15
CA PRO A 44 16.35 6.31 -2.41
C PRO A 44 15.12 7.07 -1.89
N ALA A 45 13.94 6.48 -2.02
CA ALA A 45 12.78 7.01 -1.33
C ALA A 45 12.87 6.71 0.17
N THR A 46 12.40 7.64 1.00
CA THR A 46 12.22 7.40 2.42
C THR A 46 10.90 6.69 2.63
N GLY A 47 10.93 5.47 3.15
CA GLY A 47 9.74 4.64 3.40
C GLY A 47 9.57 3.52 2.38
N GLY A 48 8.68 2.57 2.73
CA GLY A 48 8.45 1.34 1.98
C GLY A 48 9.34 0.19 2.50
N PHE A 49 8.68 -0.94 2.83
CA PHE A 49 9.36 -2.08 3.45
C PHE A 49 9.36 -3.33 2.57
N SER A 50 8.58 -3.33 1.48
CA SER A 50 8.39 -4.50 0.60
C SER A 50 9.39 -4.53 -0.55
N ASN A 51 9.43 -3.49 -1.36
CA ASN A 51 10.29 -3.36 -2.53
C ASN A 51 11.16 -2.10 -2.46
N GLN A 52 12.28 -2.09 -3.16
CA GLN A 52 13.15 -0.92 -3.21
C GLN A 52 12.52 0.16 -4.08
N THR A 53 12.37 1.35 -3.53
CA THR A 53 11.78 2.50 -4.25
C THR A 53 12.80 3.62 -4.38
N TRP A 54 12.89 4.17 -5.58
CA TRP A 54 13.77 5.28 -5.93
C TRP A 54 12.94 6.39 -6.57
N VAL A 55 13.23 7.62 -6.22
CA VAL A 55 12.63 8.80 -6.84
C VAL A 55 13.71 9.58 -7.61
N GLY A 56 13.29 10.21 -8.70
CA GLY A 56 14.27 10.94 -9.50
C GLY A 56 13.66 11.60 -10.71
N THR A 57 14.51 11.86 -11.69
CA THR A 57 14.12 12.46 -12.96
C THR A 57 14.77 11.72 -14.12
N TRP A 58 14.07 11.65 -15.23
CA TRP A 58 14.62 11.28 -16.52
C TRP A 58 14.58 12.48 -17.44
N GLN A 59 15.74 12.86 -17.99
CA GLN A 59 15.89 13.88 -19.03
C GLN A 59 16.05 13.15 -20.35
N PRO A 60 14.96 13.00 -21.16
CA PRO A 60 15.10 12.45 -22.50
C PRO A 60 15.91 13.40 -23.38
N PRO A 61 16.55 12.90 -24.45
CA PRO A 61 17.14 13.77 -25.47
C PRO A 61 16.05 14.66 -26.09
N ASP A 62 16.33 15.95 -26.19
CA ASP A 62 15.47 16.95 -26.86
C ASP A 62 14.01 17.04 -26.34
N ALA A 63 13.77 16.62 -25.09
CA ALA A 63 12.46 16.69 -24.47
C ALA A 63 12.51 17.22 -23.03
N GLU A 64 11.36 17.51 -22.44
CA GLU A 64 11.25 17.98 -21.06
C GLU A 64 11.64 16.91 -20.03
N VAL A 65 12.13 17.36 -18.90
CA VAL A 65 12.42 16.49 -17.75
C VAL A 65 11.16 15.81 -17.24
N VAL A 66 11.22 14.50 -17.10
CA VAL A 66 10.13 13.67 -16.58
C VAL A 66 10.46 13.24 -15.15
N PRO A 67 9.71 13.68 -14.14
CA PRO A 67 9.83 13.12 -12.79
C PRO A 67 9.41 11.64 -12.79
N ILE A 68 10.25 10.78 -12.19
CA ILE A 68 10.02 9.33 -12.20
C ILE A 68 10.08 8.72 -10.80
N VAL A 69 9.43 7.58 -10.67
CA VAL A 69 9.59 6.63 -9.56
C VAL A 69 9.97 5.29 -10.16
N LEU A 70 11.06 4.71 -9.66
CA LEU A 70 11.49 3.36 -9.96
C LEU A 70 11.16 2.45 -8.77
N ARG A 71 10.43 1.36 -9.00
CA ARG A 71 10.30 0.26 -8.02
C ARG A 71 11.03 -0.96 -8.54
N LEU A 72 12.03 -1.41 -7.77
CA LEU A 72 12.84 -2.57 -8.04
C LEU A 72 12.40 -3.71 -7.12
N GLN A 73 12.13 -4.88 -7.68
CA GLN A 73 11.71 -6.05 -6.92
C GLN A 73 12.81 -6.48 -5.95
N SER A 74 12.45 -6.72 -4.70
CA SER A 74 13.37 -7.25 -3.69
C SER A 74 13.76 -8.69 -4.01
N ALA A 75 15.04 -9.03 -3.83
CA ALA A 75 15.55 -10.37 -4.08
C ALA A 75 15.01 -11.42 -3.09
N THR A 76 14.58 -10.97 -1.91
CA THR A 76 14.07 -11.84 -0.83
C THR A 76 12.77 -11.28 -0.27
N PRO A 77 11.89 -12.16 0.25
CA PRO A 77 10.70 -11.74 0.97
C PRO A 77 11.05 -10.79 2.13
N THR A 78 10.24 -9.74 2.27
CA THR A 78 10.39 -8.74 3.35
C THR A 78 9.19 -8.77 4.29
N VAL A 79 8.21 -7.89 4.08
CA VAL A 79 6.95 -7.88 4.83
C VAL A 79 6.01 -8.98 4.34
N PHE A 80 5.99 -9.24 3.04
CA PHE A 80 5.16 -10.27 2.41
C PHE A 80 5.99 -11.42 1.84
N PRO A 81 5.42 -12.65 1.77
CA PRO A 81 6.14 -13.82 1.27
C PRO A 81 6.44 -13.76 -0.24
N ASP A 82 5.64 -13.02 -1.01
CA ASP A 82 5.84 -12.79 -2.44
C ASP A 82 6.28 -11.35 -2.69
N PRO A 83 7.53 -11.09 -3.12
CA PRO A 83 8.03 -9.76 -3.43
C PRO A 83 7.64 -9.28 -4.82
N SER A 84 6.89 -10.07 -5.61
CA SER A 84 6.57 -9.78 -7.01
C SER A 84 5.87 -8.44 -7.19
N ILE A 85 6.39 -7.62 -8.11
CA ILE A 85 5.75 -6.38 -8.53
C ILE A 85 4.70 -6.59 -9.64
N ASP A 86 4.53 -7.82 -10.14
CA ASP A 86 3.63 -8.14 -11.27
C ASP A 86 2.19 -7.71 -11.02
N ARG A 87 1.64 -8.09 -9.87
CA ARG A 87 0.27 -7.74 -9.49
C ARG A 87 0.03 -6.24 -9.54
N GLN A 88 0.89 -5.45 -8.89
CA GLN A 88 0.80 -4.00 -8.86
C GLN A 88 0.80 -3.40 -10.26
N VAL A 89 1.72 -3.84 -11.12
CA VAL A 89 1.85 -3.34 -12.49
C VAL A 89 0.60 -3.64 -13.31
N ARG A 90 0.11 -4.88 -13.27
CA ARG A 90 -1.09 -5.30 -14.00
C ARG A 90 -2.33 -4.57 -13.55
N VAL A 91 -2.49 -4.36 -12.24
CA VAL A 91 -3.62 -3.57 -11.70
C VAL A 91 -3.54 -2.13 -12.15
N MET A 92 -2.39 -1.47 -12.05
CA MET A 92 -2.23 -0.08 -12.50
C MET A 92 -2.46 0.06 -14.03
N GLN A 93 -2.04 -0.93 -14.84
CA GLN A 93 -2.33 -0.96 -16.27
C GLN A 93 -3.84 -1.05 -16.54
N ALA A 94 -4.54 -1.93 -15.83
CA ALA A 94 -5.98 -2.11 -15.95
C ALA A 94 -6.78 -0.86 -15.52
N LEU A 95 -6.29 -0.13 -14.53
CA LEU A 95 -6.92 1.09 -14.03
C LEU A 95 -6.62 2.33 -14.86
N ALA A 96 -5.63 2.28 -15.75
CA ALA A 96 -5.30 3.39 -16.62
C ALA A 96 -6.50 3.78 -17.51
N GLY A 97 -6.95 5.02 -17.39
CA GLY A 97 -8.13 5.52 -18.12
C GLY A 97 -9.47 5.30 -17.41
N THR A 98 -9.49 4.68 -16.23
CA THR A 98 -10.67 4.63 -15.35
C THR A 98 -10.78 5.90 -14.50
N ALA A 99 -11.84 5.98 -13.67
CA ALA A 99 -11.99 7.08 -12.70
C ALA A 99 -11.03 6.98 -11.50
N VAL A 100 -10.32 5.85 -11.33
CA VAL A 100 -9.36 5.65 -10.25
C VAL A 100 -8.02 6.27 -10.66
N PRO A 101 -7.53 7.30 -9.94
CA PRO A 101 -6.27 7.94 -10.29
C PRO A 101 -5.09 7.02 -9.92
N VAL A 102 -4.30 6.63 -10.91
CA VAL A 102 -3.06 5.86 -10.72
C VAL A 102 -1.89 6.53 -11.45
N PRO A 103 -0.65 6.37 -10.98
CA PRO A 103 0.52 6.87 -11.70
C PRO A 103 0.61 6.26 -13.10
N ARG A 104 0.96 7.08 -14.10
CA ARG A 104 1.20 6.59 -15.45
C ARG A 104 2.46 5.73 -15.49
N LEU A 105 2.34 4.50 -15.96
CA LEU A 105 3.47 3.61 -16.18
C LEU A 105 4.27 4.08 -17.40
N LEU A 106 5.59 4.20 -17.24
CA LEU A 106 6.53 4.52 -18.31
C LEU A 106 7.12 3.27 -18.92
N GLY A 107 7.21 2.20 -18.12
CA GLY A 107 7.65 0.90 -18.60
C GLY A 107 7.83 -0.10 -17.47
N ARG A 108 7.94 -1.38 -17.87
CA ARG A 108 8.19 -2.53 -17.01
C ARG A 108 9.27 -3.39 -17.60
N GLU A 109 10.13 -3.92 -16.77
CA GLU A 109 11.15 -4.94 -17.11
C GLU A 109 10.91 -6.18 -16.25
N GLU A 110 10.79 -7.33 -16.90
CA GLU A 110 10.55 -8.62 -16.22
C GLU A 110 11.85 -9.37 -15.94
N GLY A 111 12.91 -9.04 -16.70
CA GLY A 111 14.23 -9.64 -16.55
C GLY A 111 15.09 -8.95 -15.51
N ALA A 112 16.25 -9.58 -15.24
CA ALA A 112 17.27 -9.04 -14.35
C ALA A 112 18.42 -8.34 -15.09
N ASP A 113 18.44 -8.36 -16.43
CA ASP A 113 19.60 -7.95 -17.23
C ASP A 113 19.92 -6.47 -17.14
N VAL A 114 18.93 -5.62 -16.90
CA VAL A 114 19.08 -4.16 -16.89
C VAL A 114 19.55 -3.66 -15.52
N LEU A 115 18.82 -3.99 -14.47
CA LEU A 115 19.07 -3.48 -13.10
C LEU A 115 19.31 -4.57 -12.05
N GLY A 116 19.49 -5.83 -12.47
CA GLY A 116 19.73 -6.95 -11.57
C GLY A 116 18.49 -7.60 -10.97
N ALA A 117 17.29 -7.03 -11.22
CA ALA A 117 15.99 -7.58 -10.81
C ALA A 117 14.88 -6.99 -11.68
N PRO A 118 13.67 -7.61 -11.71
CA PRO A 118 12.49 -7.02 -12.32
C PRO A 118 12.18 -5.64 -11.73
N PHE A 119 11.70 -4.71 -12.57
CA PHE A 119 11.36 -3.38 -12.11
C PHE A 119 10.24 -2.73 -12.92
N VAL A 120 9.67 -1.67 -12.35
CA VAL A 120 8.71 -0.79 -13.01
C VAL A 120 9.15 0.67 -12.84
N VAL A 121 8.99 1.44 -13.92
CA VAL A 121 9.16 2.90 -13.89
C VAL A 121 7.80 3.53 -14.12
N MET A 122 7.46 4.47 -13.27
CA MET A 122 6.23 5.24 -13.37
C MET A 122 6.51 6.74 -13.27
N GLN A 123 5.63 7.55 -13.80
CA GLN A 123 5.69 8.99 -13.62
C GLN A 123 5.43 9.33 -12.15
N ARG A 124 6.28 10.18 -11.59
CA ARG A 124 6.04 10.73 -10.26
C ARG A 124 4.91 11.76 -10.35
N VAL A 125 3.81 11.48 -9.64
CA VAL A 125 2.65 12.38 -9.60
C VAL A 125 2.97 13.56 -8.68
N PRO A 126 2.77 14.81 -9.11
CA PRO A 126 2.92 15.98 -8.26
C PRO A 126 1.88 15.97 -7.14
N GLY A 127 2.32 16.31 -5.92
CA GLY A 127 1.44 16.36 -4.76
C GLY A 127 2.16 16.00 -3.48
N ARG A 128 1.38 15.84 -2.41
CA ARG A 128 1.90 15.51 -1.08
C ARG A 128 1.19 14.27 -0.54
N VAL A 129 1.94 13.44 0.19
CA VAL A 129 1.42 12.25 0.87
C VAL A 129 1.45 12.49 2.37
N PRO A 130 0.36 12.23 3.13
CA PRO A 130 0.40 12.27 4.58
C PRO A 130 1.38 11.23 5.12
N GLN A 131 2.28 11.65 5.98
CA GLN A 131 3.30 10.77 6.54
C GLN A 131 2.73 9.91 7.68
N GLU A 132 3.30 8.72 7.86
CA GLU A 132 2.95 7.82 8.96
C GLU A 132 4.09 7.70 9.99
N ASN A 133 5.24 8.28 9.69
CA ASN A 133 6.37 8.39 10.61
C ASN A 133 7.09 9.73 10.37
N PRO A 134 6.99 10.68 11.31
CA PRO A 134 6.08 10.65 12.45
C PRO A 134 4.60 10.61 12.04
N LEU A 135 3.72 10.23 12.98
CA LEU A 135 2.29 10.08 12.71
C LEU A 135 1.67 11.42 12.27
N TYR A 136 0.84 11.40 11.22
CA TYR A 136 0.13 12.59 10.72
C TYR A 136 -0.87 13.19 11.75
N HIS A 137 -1.18 12.46 12.82
CA HIS A 137 -1.96 12.95 13.95
C HIS A 137 -1.15 13.84 14.89
N LEU A 138 0.18 13.78 14.85
CA LEU A 138 1.08 14.52 15.76
C LEU A 138 1.76 15.69 15.12
N GLU A 139 2.21 15.56 13.87
CA GLU A 139 2.97 16.57 13.18
C GLU A 139 2.97 16.42 11.66
N GLY A 140 3.57 17.38 10.99
CA GLY A 140 3.72 17.41 9.54
C GLY A 140 2.59 18.17 8.84
N TRP A 141 2.72 18.30 7.54
CA TRP A 141 1.88 19.18 6.73
C TRP A 141 0.39 18.89 6.83
N PHE A 142 0.01 17.61 7.01
CA PHE A 142 -1.39 17.21 7.11
C PHE A 142 -1.98 17.62 8.47
N HIS A 143 -1.20 17.50 9.53
CA HIS A 143 -1.53 18.00 10.88
C HIS A 143 -1.74 19.52 10.89
N GLU A 144 -0.91 20.26 10.14
CA GLU A 144 -0.92 21.74 10.09
C GLU A 144 -2.08 22.31 9.27
N LEU A 145 -2.84 21.47 8.55
CA LEU A 145 -4.04 21.90 7.82
C LEU A 145 -5.14 22.34 8.78
N ASP A 146 -5.95 23.30 8.35
CA ASP A 146 -7.21 23.59 9.04
C ASP A 146 -8.19 22.42 8.98
N THR A 147 -9.16 22.39 9.89
CA THR A 147 -10.13 21.31 10.01
C THR A 147 -10.94 21.09 8.72
N ALA A 148 -11.25 22.15 7.99
CA ALA A 148 -11.97 22.05 6.73
C ALA A 148 -11.11 21.39 5.62
N ALA A 149 -9.82 21.71 5.59
CA ALA A 149 -8.88 21.09 4.67
C ALA A 149 -8.63 19.62 5.01
N GLN A 150 -8.41 19.27 6.31
CA GLN A 150 -8.30 17.87 6.75
C GLN A 150 -9.53 17.06 6.31
N ARG A 151 -10.73 17.60 6.52
CA ARG A 151 -11.99 16.98 6.11
C ARG A 151 -12.10 16.77 4.60
N ARG A 152 -11.68 17.75 3.79
CA ARG A 152 -11.68 17.62 2.31
C ARG A 152 -10.77 16.51 1.83
N HIS A 153 -9.54 16.45 2.34
CA HIS A 153 -8.60 15.39 1.98
C HIS A 153 -9.12 14.01 2.34
N TRP A 154 -9.69 13.87 3.54
CA TRP A 154 -10.29 12.62 3.99
C TRP A 154 -11.39 12.15 3.05
N PHE A 155 -12.37 13.01 2.76
CA PHE A 155 -13.46 12.64 1.87
C PHE A 155 -13.01 12.39 0.43
N SER A 156 -11.98 13.07 -0.05
CA SER A 156 -11.38 12.75 -1.35
C SER A 156 -10.78 11.35 -1.38
N GLY A 157 -10.18 10.89 -0.28
CA GLY A 157 -9.77 9.49 -0.13
C GLY A 157 -10.95 8.53 -0.17
N ILE A 158 -12.03 8.83 0.55
CA ILE A 158 -13.25 8.01 0.56
C ILE A 158 -13.94 7.98 -0.82
N ASP A 159 -13.94 9.09 -1.56
CA ASP A 159 -14.43 9.13 -2.95
C ASP A 159 -13.59 8.23 -3.86
N THR A 160 -12.28 8.15 -3.61
CA THR A 160 -11.38 7.23 -4.31
C THR A 160 -11.71 5.77 -4.00
N LEU A 161 -11.97 5.41 -2.73
CA LEU A 161 -12.44 4.07 -2.37
C LEU A 161 -13.77 3.73 -3.05
N ALA A 162 -14.69 4.67 -3.09
CA ALA A 162 -15.96 4.48 -3.79
C ALA A 162 -15.77 4.30 -5.31
N ALA A 163 -14.81 5.02 -5.91
CA ALA A 163 -14.47 4.84 -7.32
C ALA A 163 -13.86 3.46 -7.59
N ILE A 164 -12.97 2.97 -6.72
CA ILE A 164 -12.37 1.63 -6.78
C ILE A 164 -13.46 0.55 -6.71
N ALA A 165 -14.39 0.66 -5.76
CA ALA A 165 -15.49 -0.29 -5.60
C ALA A 165 -16.44 -0.34 -6.81
N ARG A 166 -16.48 0.71 -7.64
CA ARG A 166 -17.29 0.77 -8.87
C ARG A 166 -16.55 0.33 -10.13
N VAL A 167 -15.27 -0.04 -10.04
CA VAL A 167 -14.54 -0.55 -11.21
C VAL A 167 -15.19 -1.84 -11.70
N ASP A 168 -15.54 -1.87 -12.98
CA ASP A 168 -15.86 -3.13 -13.65
C ASP A 168 -14.58 -3.92 -13.86
N TRP A 169 -14.23 -4.69 -12.85
CA TRP A 169 -12.98 -5.45 -12.83
C TRP A 169 -12.88 -6.48 -13.95
N GLN A 170 -14.01 -6.99 -14.45
CA GLN A 170 -14.04 -7.93 -15.58
C GLN A 170 -13.73 -7.20 -16.90
N ALA A 171 -14.41 -6.09 -17.14
CA ALA A 171 -14.16 -5.27 -18.34
C ALA A 171 -12.73 -4.69 -18.35
N CYS A 172 -12.16 -4.39 -17.18
CA CYS A 172 -10.77 -3.94 -17.03
C CYS A 172 -9.72 -5.06 -17.14
N GLY A 173 -10.13 -6.33 -17.30
CA GLY A 173 -9.18 -7.45 -17.43
C GLY A 173 -8.53 -7.88 -16.12
N LEU A 174 -9.14 -7.59 -14.96
CA LEU A 174 -8.63 -7.97 -13.63
C LEU A 174 -9.01 -9.41 -13.22
N ASN A 175 -9.45 -10.24 -14.17
CA ASN A 175 -9.84 -11.64 -13.92
C ASN A 175 -8.73 -12.49 -13.28
N PHE A 176 -7.47 -12.10 -13.44
CA PHE A 176 -6.34 -12.79 -12.79
C PHE A 176 -6.33 -12.68 -11.26
N LEU A 177 -7.13 -11.77 -10.68
CA LEU A 177 -7.33 -11.64 -9.24
C LEU A 177 -8.47 -12.54 -8.74
N ALA A 178 -9.26 -13.12 -9.63
CA ALA A 178 -10.41 -13.94 -9.26
C ALA A 178 -9.98 -15.23 -8.53
N PRO A 179 -10.73 -15.62 -7.50
CA PRO A 179 -10.50 -16.91 -6.85
C PRO A 179 -10.78 -18.07 -7.80
N PRO A 180 -10.27 -19.26 -7.51
CA PRO A 180 -10.63 -20.47 -8.24
C PRO A 180 -12.15 -20.68 -8.26
N PRO A 181 -12.69 -21.38 -9.29
CA PRO A 181 -14.11 -21.68 -9.35
C PRO A 181 -14.63 -22.36 -8.07
N GLY A 182 -15.75 -21.87 -7.55
CA GLY A 182 -16.38 -22.41 -6.34
C GLY A 182 -15.82 -21.88 -5.01
N VAL A 183 -14.78 -21.04 -5.04
CA VAL A 183 -14.23 -20.37 -3.85
C VAL A 183 -14.75 -18.94 -3.80
N SER A 184 -15.29 -18.51 -2.66
CA SER A 184 -15.69 -17.12 -2.48
C SER A 184 -14.45 -16.20 -2.29
N VAL A 185 -14.60 -14.90 -2.58
CA VAL A 185 -13.51 -13.93 -2.36
C VAL A 185 -13.08 -13.86 -0.90
N LEU A 186 -14.00 -13.98 0.05
CA LEU A 186 -13.68 -13.99 1.48
C LEU A 186 -12.90 -15.26 1.86
N GLU A 187 -13.27 -16.40 1.31
CA GLU A 187 -12.55 -17.65 1.54
C GLU A 187 -11.14 -17.61 0.94
N GLN A 188 -10.99 -17.04 -0.26
CA GLN A 188 -9.68 -16.77 -0.86
C GLN A 188 -8.82 -15.87 0.04
N GLN A 189 -9.41 -14.84 0.63
CA GLN A 189 -8.73 -13.97 1.61
C GLN A 189 -8.29 -14.78 2.84
N PHE A 190 -9.17 -15.60 3.41
CA PHE A 190 -8.79 -16.47 4.54
C PHE A 190 -7.64 -17.41 4.19
N HIS A 191 -7.64 -18.01 3.00
CA HIS A 191 -6.54 -18.87 2.56
C HIS A 191 -5.23 -18.09 2.45
N THR A 192 -5.27 -16.92 1.83
CA THR A 192 -4.09 -16.06 1.63
C THR A 192 -3.48 -15.64 2.98
N TRP A 193 -4.30 -15.12 3.88
CA TRP A 193 -3.84 -14.62 5.16
C TRP A 193 -3.51 -15.73 6.17
N THR A 194 -4.13 -16.91 6.07
CA THR A 194 -3.71 -18.08 6.85
C THR A 194 -2.31 -18.55 6.43
N ARG A 195 -2.01 -18.56 5.12
CA ARG A 195 -0.67 -18.87 4.64
C ARG A 195 0.35 -17.81 5.09
N MET A 196 -0.03 -16.54 5.10
CA MET A 196 0.80 -15.47 5.65
C MET A 196 1.10 -15.70 7.13
N LEU A 197 0.10 -16.05 7.96
CA LEU A 197 0.28 -16.35 9.38
C LEU A 197 1.26 -17.53 9.57
N GLN A 198 1.07 -18.63 8.85
CA GLN A 198 1.99 -19.78 8.90
C GLN A 198 3.43 -19.40 8.54
N TRP A 199 3.60 -18.58 7.51
CA TRP A 199 4.91 -18.11 7.09
C TRP A 199 5.57 -17.18 8.13
N VAL A 200 4.82 -16.30 8.75
CA VAL A 200 5.31 -15.41 9.82
C VAL A 200 5.74 -16.23 11.04
N GLU A 201 4.92 -17.19 11.44
CA GLU A 201 5.21 -18.07 12.59
C GLU A 201 6.45 -18.95 12.34
N ALA A 202 6.62 -19.46 11.14
CA ALA A 202 7.80 -20.25 10.77
C ALA A 202 9.11 -19.46 10.88
N GLY A 203 9.06 -18.14 10.72
CA GLY A 203 10.21 -17.24 10.83
C GLY A 203 10.37 -16.56 12.19
N ALA A 204 9.46 -16.81 13.14
CA ALA A 204 9.46 -16.13 14.45
C ALA A 204 9.00 -17.06 15.57
N ARG A 205 7.72 -16.96 15.97
CA ARG A 205 7.09 -17.71 17.08
C ARG A 205 5.60 -17.88 16.81
N PRO A 206 4.89 -18.79 17.49
CA PRO A 206 3.43 -18.87 17.43
C PRO A 206 2.75 -17.60 17.99
N TYR A 207 1.61 -17.23 17.37
CA TYR A 207 0.76 -16.11 17.79
C TYR A 207 -0.66 -16.60 18.13
N PRO A 208 -0.91 -17.21 19.32
CA PRO A 208 -2.18 -17.82 19.68
C PRO A 208 -3.39 -16.88 19.56
N HIS A 209 -3.22 -15.60 19.89
CA HIS A 209 -4.29 -14.59 19.77
C HIS A 209 -4.74 -14.38 18.30
N LEU A 210 -3.81 -14.50 17.33
CA LEU A 210 -4.17 -14.42 15.91
C LEU A 210 -4.95 -15.67 15.45
N HIS A 211 -4.62 -16.84 15.98
CA HIS A 211 -5.40 -18.06 15.71
C HIS A 211 -6.81 -17.99 16.30
N THR A 212 -6.94 -17.50 17.54
CA THR A 212 -8.25 -17.30 18.19
C THR A 212 -9.12 -16.33 17.39
N ALA A 213 -8.58 -15.20 16.97
CA ALA A 213 -9.30 -14.23 16.16
C ALA A 213 -9.67 -14.80 14.77
N LEU A 214 -8.78 -15.57 14.14
CA LEU A 214 -9.08 -16.24 12.85
C LEU A 214 -10.21 -17.25 13.00
N ALA A 215 -10.25 -18.02 14.09
CA ALA A 215 -11.32 -18.97 14.36
C ALA A 215 -12.67 -18.24 14.51
N TRP A 216 -12.69 -17.13 15.26
CA TRP A 216 -13.87 -16.28 15.41
C TRP A 216 -14.33 -15.73 14.06
N LEU A 217 -13.42 -15.16 13.25
CA LEU A 217 -13.71 -14.62 11.92
C LEU A 217 -14.34 -15.69 11.00
N ARG A 218 -13.83 -16.91 11.01
CA ARG A 218 -14.38 -18.00 10.20
C ARG A 218 -15.78 -18.40 10.65
N GLN A 219 -16.04 -18.39 11.96
CA GLN A 219 -17.35 -18.73 12.52
C GLN A 219 -18.42 -17.66 12.24
N HIS A 220 -18.01 -16.38 12.15
CA HIS A 220 -18.91 -15.24 12.00
C HIS A 220 -18.85 -14.63 10.59
N ALA A 221 -18.30 -15.35 9.62
CA ALA A 221 -18.23 -14.88 8.24
C ALA A 221 -19.62 -14.56 7.69
N PRO A 222 -19.84 -13.37 7.13
CA PRO A 222 -21.13 -13.03 6.51
C PRO A 222 -21.35 -13.89 5.26
N PRO A 223 -22.62 -14.02 4.81
CA PRO A 223 -22.90 -14.67 3.54
C PRO A 223 -22.19 -13.95 2.38
N PRO A 224 -21.95 -14.64 1.26
CA PRO A 224 -21.33 -14.02 0.09
C PRO A 224 -22.09 -12.76 -0.35
N GLY A 225 -21.36 -11.68 -0.52
CA GLY A 225 -21.86 -10.37 -0.94
C GLY A 225 -21.29 -9.93 -2.30
N PRO A 226 -21.39 -8.63 -2.64
CA PRO A 226 -20.81 -8.07 -3.84
C PRO A 226 -19.30 -8.30 -3.92
N VAL A 227 -18.80 -8.50 -5.14
CA VAL A 227 -17.37 -8.67 -5.42
C VAL A 227 -16.88 -7.47 -6.23
N THR A 228 -15.91 -6.76 -5.68
CA THR A 228 -15.32 -5.58 -6.29
C THR A 228 -13.79 -5.69 -6.30
N LEU A 229 -13.12 -4.79 -7.04
CA LEU A 229 -11.71 -4.56 -6.82
C LEU A 229 -11.52 -4.00 -5.40
N SER A 230 -10.54 -4.51 -4.69
CA SER A 230 -10.01 -3.96 -3.44
C SER A 230 -8.58 -3.46 -3.68
N TRP A 231 -8.27 -2.30 -3.17
CA TRP A 231 -6.93 -1.73 -3.17
C TRP A 231 -5.97 -2.52 -2.26
N GLY A 232 -6.53 -3.03 -1.14
CA GLY A 232 -5.83 -3.90 -0.19
C GLY A 232 -5.03 -3.16 0.88
N ASP A 233 -4.44 -1.99 0.57
CA ASP A 233 -3.77 -1.10 1.54
C ASP A 233 -4.31 0.33 1.42
N ALA A 234 -5.62 0.44 1.52
CA ALA A 234 -6.37 1.68 1.42
C ALA A 234 -6.14 2.59 2.62
N LYS A 235 -5.32 3.65 2.47
CA LYS A 235 -4.96 4.57 3.55
C LYS A 235 -4.55 5.96 3.06
N LEU A 236 -4.59 6.95 3.96
CA LEU A 236 -4.12 8.30 3.68
C LEU A 236 -2.67 8.33 3.19
N GLY A 237 -1.79 7.52 3.80
CA GLY A 237 -0.37 7.42 3.46
C GLY A 237 -0.11 6.85 2.06
N ASN A 238 -1.11 6.32 1.38
CA ASN A 238 -1.04 5.85 0.00
C ASN A 238 -1.77 6.78 -1.00
N CYS A 239 -2.25 7.95 -0.56
CA CYS A 239 -2.86 8.98 -1.38
C CYS A 239 -1.89 10.13 -1.67
N VAL A 240 -1.62 10.41 -2.94
CA VAL A 240 -1.00 11.68 -3.35
C VAL A 240 -2.08 12.72 -3.49
N PHE A 241 -2.02 13.79 -2.70
CA PHE A 241 -2.99 14.88 -2.75
C PHE A 241 -2.46 16.08 -3.54
N ASP A 242 -3.30 16.63 -4.40
CA ASP A 242 -3.04 17.89 -5.10
C ASP A 242 -3.21 19.11 -4.18
N ALA A 243 -2.92 20.29 -4.70
CA ALA A 243 -3.04 21.56 -3.95
C ALA A 243 -4.49 21.89 -3.54
N GLN A 244 -5.49 21.25 -4.13
CA GLN A 244 -6.91 21.41 -3.81
C GLN A 244 -7.41 20.35 -2.82
N GLY A 245 -6.54 19.42 -2.39
CA GLY A 245 -6.88 18.33 -1.47
C GLY A 245 -7.61 17.17 -2.13
N ARG A 246 -7.50 17.03 -3.46
CA ARG A 246 -8.05 15.88 -4.20
C ARG A 246 -6.96 14.82 -4.35
N VAL A 247 -7.35 13.56 -4.32
CA VAL A 247 -6.44 12.44 -4.63
C VAL A 247 -6.03 12.52 -6.10
N ALA A 248 -4.77 12.83 -6.34
CA ALA A 248 -4.15 12.86 -7.66
C ALA A 248 -3.61 11.48 -8.08
N ALA A 249 -3.27 10.63 -7.12
CA ALA A 249 -2.93 9.23 -7.34
C ALA A 249 -3.13 8.38 -6.10
N ALA A 250 -3.65 7.16 -6.30
CA ALA A 250 -3.65 6.06 -5.35
C ALA A 250 -2.41 5.20 -5.61
N LEU A 251 -1.60 5.00 -4.57
CA LEU A 251 -0.31 4.31 -4.63
C LEU A 251 -0.42 2.91 -4.00
N ASP A 252 0.61 2.10 -4.22
CA ASP A 252 0.85 0.82 -3.53
C ASP A 252 -0.25 -0.23 -3.71
N TRP A 253 -0.37 -0.74 -4.95
CA TRP A 253 -1.33 -1.76 -5.36
C TRP A 253 -0.83 -3.21 -5.17
N GLU A 254 0.23 -3.43 -4.39
CA GLU A 254 0.83 -4.76 -4.25
C GLU A 254 -0.09 -5.76 -3.55
N GLN A 255 -1.02 -5.29 -2.71
CA GLN A 255 -2.02 -6.10 -2.02
C GLN A 255 -3.38 -6.14 -2.74
N ALA A 256 -3.50 -5.53 -3.92
CA ALA A 256 -4.76 -5.49 -4.66
C ALA A 256 -5.31 -6.90 -4.92
N THR A 257 -6.62 -7.04 -4.76
CA THR A 257 -7.33 -8.32 -4.86
C THR A 257 -8.78 -8.09 -5.24
N LEU A 258 -9.54 -9.16 -5.47
CA LEU A 258 -10.99 -9.09 -5.43
C LEU A 258 -11.47 -9.39 -4.01
N ALA A 259 -12.35 -8.53 -3.50
CA ALA A 259 -12.89 -8.64 -2.15
C ALA A 259 -14.33 -8.11 -2.07
N HIS A 260 -14.92 -8.20 -0.90
CA HIS A 260 -16.12 -7.45 -0.58
C HIS A 260 -15.78 -5.94 -0.50
N PRO A 261 -16.63 -5.04 -0.99
CA PRO A 261 -16.33 -3.60 -1.02
C PRO A 261 -16.06 -2.95 0.35
N LEU A 262 -16.50 -3.58 1.43
CA LEU A 262 -16.23 -3.13 2.80
C LEU A 262 -14.79 -3.44 3.27
N ASP A 263 -14.03 -4.22 2.53
CA ASP A 263 -12.67 -4.58 2.91
C ASP A 263 -11.76 -3.33 2.99
N ASP A 264 -11.78 -2.49 1.94
CA ASP A 264 -11.00 -1.26 1.90
C ASP A 264 -11.54 -0.18 2.85
N LEU A 265 -12.87 -0.05 3.00
CA LEU A 265 -13.47 0.90 3.93
C LEU A 265 -13.10 0.56 5.38
N ALA A 266 -13.18 -0.72 5.75
CA ALA A 266 -12.78 -1.19 7.07
C ALA A 266 -11.29 -0.99 7.32
N TRP A 267 -10.45 -1.27 6.30
CA TRP A 267 -9.02 -1.05 6.38
C TRP A 267 -8.66 0.42 6.61
N TRP A 268 -9.30 1.33 5.87
CA TRP A 268 -9.12 2.78 6.03
C TRP A 268 -9.46 3.26 7.44
N LEU A 269 -10.62 2.85 7.95
CA LEU A 269 -11.09 3.23 9.29
C LEU A 269 -10.21 2.63 10.39
N MET A 270 -9.89 1.34 10.28
CA MET A 270 -9.03 0.63 11.23
C MET A 270 -7.64 1.24 11.30
N LEU A 271 -7.06 1.61 10.15
CA LEU A 271 -5.70 2.13 10.14
C LEU A 271 -5.61 3.53 10.74
N ASP A 272 -6.60 4.41 10.50
CA ASP A 272 -6.69 5.71 11.16
C ASP A 272 -6.86 5.56 12.69
N GLU A 273 -7.70 4.62 13.15
CA GLU A 273 -7.85 4.30 14.56
C GLU A 273 -6.56 3.70 15.15
N CYS A 274 -5.87 2.84 14.40
CA CYS A 274 -4.57 2.28 14.80
C CYS A 274 -3.51 3.38 15.01
N LEU A 275 -3.42 4.32 14.06
CA LEU A 275 -2.44 5.42 14.08
C LEU A 275 -2.80 6.54 15.08
N SER A 276 -4.00 6.53 15.63
CA SER A 276 -4.43 7.45 16.69
C SER A 276 -4.61 6.72 18.02
N ASP A 277 -5.82 6.28 18.30
CA ASP A 277 -6.20 5.65 19.58
C ASP A 277 -5.42 4.36 19.88
N GLY A 278 -5.05 3.60 18.86
CA GLY A 278 -4.21 2.41 18.99
C GLY A 278 -2.84 2.69 19.59
N TYR A 279 -2.27 3.86 19.32
CA TYR A 279 -1.02 4.35 19.90
C TYR A 279 -1.23 5.36 21.05
N GLY A 280 -2.49 5.61 21.47
CA GLY A 280 -2.81 6.59 22.50
C GLY A 280 -2.57 8.05 22.08
N VAL A 281 -2.65 8.33 20.78
CA VAL A 281 -2.47 9.66 20.19
C VAL A 281 -3.84 10.25 19.90
N PRO A 282 -4.11 11.54 20.23
CA PRO A 282 -5.34 12.21 19.87
C PRO A 282 -5.56 12.22 18.37
N ARG A 283 -6.75 11.83 17.94
CA ARG A 283 -7.17 11.93 16.54
C ARG A 283 -7.38 13.39 16.16
N LEU A 284 -6.99 13.79 14.96
CA LEU A 284 -7.20 15.15 14.46
C LEU A 284 -8.69 15.53 14.42
N ASP A 285 -9.04 16.70 14.95
CA ASP A 285 -10.43 17.18 15.08
C ASP A 285 -11.12 17.44 13.72
N GLY A 286 -10.36 17.73 12.68
CA GLY A 286 -10.87 17.98 11.33
C GLY A 286 -11.28 16.70 10.58
N LEU A 287 -10.87 15.53 11.06
CA LEU A 287 -11.24 14.28 10.38
C LEU A 287 -12.70 13.89 10.70
N PRO A 288 -13.49 13.49 9.68
CA PRO A 288 -14.85 13.03 9.87
C PRO A 288 -14.94 11.85 10.83
N THR A 289 -15.99 11.78 11.58
CA THR A 289 -16.31 10.61 12.42
C THR A 289 -16.48 9.35 11.56
N ARG A 290 -16.38 8.16 12.20
CA ARG A 290 -16.68 6.88 11.53
C ARG A 290 -18.06 6.92 10.85
N GLN A 291 -19.08 7.42 11.55
CA GLN A 291 -20.45 7.48 11.02
C GLN A 291 -20.54 8.40 9.79
N GLU A 292 -19.92 9.57 9.81
CA GLU A 292 -19.89 10.49 8.67
C GLU A 292 -19.13 9.89 7.49
N THR A 293 -18.02 9.19 7.75
CA THR A 293 -17.22 8.50 6.75
C THR A 293 -18.01 7.39 6.05
N VAL A 294 -18.68 6.53 6.82
CA VAL A 294 -19.53 5.45 6.30
C VAL A 294 -20.68 6.01 5.48
N ALA A 295 -21.39 7.00 6.01
CA ALA A 295 -22.52 7.64 5.30
C ALA A 295 -22.05 8.32 3.99
N HIS A 296 -20.85 8.89 3.96
CA HIS A 296 -20.28 9.46 2.74
C HIS A 296 -19.94 8.37 1.72
N TRP A 297 -19.30 7.29 2.16
CA TRP A 297 -18.94 6.16 1.30
C TRP A 297 -20.17 5.48 0.70
N GLU A 298 -21.24 5.25 1.50
CA GLU A 298 -22.49 4.67 1.00
C GLU A 298 -23.13 5.53 -0.10
N ARG A 299 -23.15 6.85 0.09
CA ARG A 299 -23.65 7.77 -0.95
C ARG A 299 -22.79 7.78 -2.20
N ALA A 300 -21.47 7.77 -2.04
CA ALA A 300 -20.53 7.85 -3.14
C ALA A 300 -20.43 6.53 -3.93
N SER A 301 -20.48 5.39 -3.25
CA SER A 301 -20.40 4.07 -3.88
C SER A 301 -21.76 3.54 -4.38
N GLY A 302 -22.86 3.93 -3.73
CA GLY A 302 -24.19 3.35 -3.92
C GLY A 302 -24.37 1.99 -3.23
N LEU A 303 -23.40 1.57 -2.40
CA LEU A 303 -23.41 0.29 -1.68
C LEU A 303 -23.80 0.46 -0.22
N ARG A 304 -24.13 -0.65 0.47
CA ARG A 304 -24.46 -0.66 1.89
C ARG A 304 -23.29 -1.15 2.72
N ALA A 305 -23.19 -0.63 3.95
CA ALA A 305 -22.14 -0.96 4.90
C ALA A 305 -22.63 -1.83 6.09
N ASP A 306 -23.64 -2.66 5.87
CA ASP A 306 -24.31 -3.40 6.95
C ASP A 306 -23.36 -4.41 7.65
N ASP A 307 -22.46 -5.07 6.90
CA ASP A 307 -21.48 -6.04 7.44
C ASP A 307 -20.15 -5.39 7.86
N LEU A 308 -20.06 -4.07 7.88
CA LEU A 308 -18.80 -3.36 8.20
C LEU A 308 -18.17 -3.81 9.54
N PRO A 309 -18.94 -4.09 10.62
CA PRO A 309 -18.33 -4.54 11.89
C PRO A 309 -17.51 -5.82 11.78
N PHE A 310 -17.89 -6.75 10.89
CA PHE A 310 -17.11 -7.96 10.62
C PHE A 310 -15.77 -7.60 9.93
N TYR A 311 -15.83 -6.74 8.90
CA TYR A 311 -14.64 -6.34 8.14
C TYR A 311 -13.67 -5.49 8.96
N GLU A 312 -14.14 -4.73 9.95
CA GLU A 312 -13.29 -4.01 10.91
C GLU A 312 -12.46 -4.98 11.77
N VAL A 313 -13.06 -6.08 12.25
CA VAL A 313 -12.31 -7.14 12.96
C VAL A 313 -11.32 -7.81 12.02
N PHE A 314 -11.73 -8.09 10.80
CA PHE A 314 -10.86 -8.71 9.79
C PHE A 314 -9.67 -7.80 9.44
N ALA A 315 -9.89 -6.50 9.28
CA ALA A 315 -8.84 -5.52 9.04
C ALA A 315 -7.86 -5.44 10.23
N ALA A 316 -8.36 -5.36 11.47
CA ALA A 316 -7.53 -5.34 12.67
C ALA A 316 -6.68 -6.61 12.82
N TRP A 317 -7.26 -7.78 12.50
CA TRP A 317 -6.55 -9.05 12.50
C TRP A 317 -5.43 -9.09 11.45
N ARG A 318 -5.71 -8.67 10.20
CA ARG A 318 -4.70 -8.60 9.13
C ARG A 318 -3.56 -7.66 9.51
N MET A 319 -3.89 -6.48 10.04
CA MET A 319 -2.87 -5.51 10.44
C MET A 319 -2.04 -6.01 11.62
N ALA A 320 -2.62 -6.67 12.61
CA ALA A 320 -1.89 -7.28 13.72
C ALA A 320 -0.91 -8.36 13.21
N LEU A 321 -1.31 -9.16 12.21
CA LEU A 321 -0.42 -10.14 11.55
C LEU A 321 0.73 -9.46 10.79
N ILE A 322 0.46 -8.38 10.05
CA ILE A 322 1.49 -7.60 9.36
C ILE A 322 2.47 -7.00 10.38
N MET A 323 1.96 -6.45 11.48
CA MET A 323 2.79 -5.88 12.54
C MET A 323 3.62 -6.94 13.27
N ALA A 324 3.11 -8.17 13.41
CA ALA A 324 3.91 -9.30 13.93
C ALA A 324 5.14 -9.54 13.03
N ARG A 325 4.96 -9.49 11.71
CA ARG A 325 6.08 -9.62 10.77
C ARG A 325 7.01 -8.42 10.80
N ILE A 326 6.49 -7.20 10.78
CA ILE A 326 7.29 -5.96 10.81
C ILE A 326 8.11 -5.89 12.10
N GLY A 327 7.50 -6.15 13.26
CA GLY A 327 8.19 -6.15 14.55
C GLY A 327 9.32 -7.17 14.60
N THR A 328 9.09 -8.38 14.08
CA THR A 328 10.14 -9.41 13.95
C THR A 328 11.28 -8.92 13.05
N LEU A 329 10.98 -8.35 11.88
CA LEU A 329 12.00 -7.81 10.96
C LEU A 329 12.81 -6.68 11.60
N PHE A 330 12.18 -5.76 12.29
CA PHE A 330 12.84 -4.61 12.90
C PHE A 330 13.75 -5.06 14.05
N THR A 331 13.30 -6.03 14.84
CA THR A 331 14.13 -6.65 15.89
C THR A 331 15.33 -7.39 15.30
N GLN A 332 15.13 -8.19 14.25
CA GLN A 332 16.21 -8.92 13.57
C GLN A 332 17.25 -7.99 12.95
N ARG A 333 16.84 -6.79 12.48
CA ARG A 333 17.73 -5.76 11.92
C ARG A 333 18.37 -4.85 12.98
N GLY A 334 18.02 -5.03 14.25
CA GLY A 334 18.50 -4.18 15.34
C GLY A 334 17.95 -2.74 15.32
N TRP A 335 16.84 -2.50 14.61
CA TRP A 335 16.19 -1.18 14.55
C TRP A 335 15.31 -0.93 15.77
N VAL A 336 14.81 -1.98 16.39
CA VAL A 336 13.98 -1.95 17.62
C VAL A 336 14.54 -2.97 18.59
N ASP A 337 14.56 -2.61 19.88
CA ASP A 337 14.96 -3.51 20.96
C ASP A 337 13.96 -4.66 21.06
N ALA A 338 14.47 -5.89 21.25
CA ALA A 338 13.65 -7.09 21.43
C ALA A 338 12.71 -6.98 22.64
N GLN A 339 13.08 -6.22 23.67
CA GLN A 339 12.25 -6.00 24.86
C GLN A 339 11.00 -5.17 24.57
N ALA A 340 11.00 -4.38 23.48
CA ALA A 340 9.83 -3.63 23.06
C ALA A 340 8.70 -4.53 22.56
N GLN A 341 8.99 -5.78 22.20
CA GLN A 341 8.00 -6.75 21.71
C GLN A 341 7.08 -6.18 20.65
N MET A 342 7.63 -5.39 19.71
CA MET A 342 6.87 -4.67 18.69
C MET A 342 5.98 -5.60 17.85
N ASP A 343 6.30 -6.88 17.76
CA ASP A 343 5.51 -7.91 17.09
C ASP A 343 4.14 -8.17 17.74
N VAL A 344 3.95 -7.82 19.02
CA VAL A 344 2.68 -7.98 19.75
C VAL A 344 2.27 -6.73 20.54
N CYS A 345 3.19 -5.79 20.78
CA CYS A 345 2.95 -4.54 21.48
C CYS A 345 2.92 -3.40 20.46
N ASN A 346 1.77 -3.18 19.80
CA ASN A 346 1.57 -2.16 18.78
C ASN A 346 0.09 -1.76 18.68
N GLY A 347 -0.21 -0.69 17.94
CA GLY A 347 -1.56 -0.16 17.80
C GLY A 347 -2.57 -1.17 17.24
N ALA A 348 -2.17 -1.98 16.27
CA ALA A 348 -3.06 -2.98 15.67
C ALA A 348 -3.41 -4.12 16.63
N ALA A 349 -2.42 -4.59 17.41
CA ALA A 349 -2.64 -5.59 18.45
C ALA A 349 -3.57 -5.04 19.55
N THR A 350 -3.45 -3.75 19.89
CA THR A 350 -4.35 -3.06 20.81
C THR A 350 -5.78 -3.07 20.30
N LEU A 351 -6.02 -2.71 19.03
CA LEU A 351 -7.36 -2.72 18.42
C LEU A 351 -7.94 -4.13 18.36
N LEU A 352 -7.16 -5.11 17.92
CA LEU A 352 -7.61 -6.51 17.88
C LEU A 352 -8.02 -7.01 19.27
N SER A 353 -7.23 -6.69 20.31
CA SER A 353 -7.56 -7.03 21.70
C SER A 353 -8.87 -6.39 22.17
N ARG A 354 -9.14 -5.14 21.80
CA ARG A 354 -10.42 -4.47 22.11
C ARG A 354 -11.61 -5.15 21.41
N HIS A 355 -11.44 -5.55 20.14
CA HIS A 355 -12.46 -6.35 19.45
C HIS A 355 -12.70 -7.68 20.15
N ALA A 356 -11.64 -8.38 20.54
CA ALA A 356 -11.73 -9.65 21.27
C ALA A 356 -12.51 -9.49 22.59
N GLN A 357 -12.19 -8.48 23.39
CA GLN A 357 -12.89 -8.20 24.65
C GLN A 357 -14.37 -7.87 24.44
N ARG A 358 -14.70 -7.06 23.42
CA ARG A 358 -16.08 -6.68 23.11
C ARG A 358 -16.92 -7.83 22.59
N LEU A 359 -16.32 -8.75 21.83
CA LEU A 359 -17.02 -9.83 21.12
C LEU A 359 -16.88 -11.20 21.79
N GLY A 360 -16.04 -11.32 22.83
CA GLY A 360 -15.92 -12.51 23.65
C GLY A 360 -15.07 -13.63 23.02
N PHE A 361 -14.00 -13.31 22.32
CA PHE A 361 -13.06 -14.31 21.77
C PHE A 361 -11.62 -14.10 22.20
#